data_60ad97f8083c2c396cf057e0984a8284
#
_entry.id   60ad97f8083c2c396cf057e0984a8284
#
_cell.length_a   1.000
_cell.length_b   1.000
_cell.length_c   1.000
_cell.angle_alpha   90.00
_cell.angle_beta   90.00
_cell.angle_gamma   90.00
#
_symmetry.space_group_name_H-M   'P 1'
#
loop_
_entity.id
_entity.type
_entity.pdbx_description
1 polymer ?
#
loop_
_entity_poly.entity_id
_entity_poly.type
_entity_poly.pdbx_seq_one_letter_code
_entity_poly.pdbx_strand_id
1 'polypeptide(L)'
;MTPIAPTDDYPDNFVLDDEIMEEIRYYESEYRCGRRVYSLIKATTKDEIHTKDKCRIFYVNNIALTWMIRKYYLPIIRFLQMFPTLSECAVGVNSESQEWQQLDAFMKRHPNLIGGDYSKYDQKIPAQLILAGFKILTLLARRCNYSEEDIFVMETLAADVAYAYVMFNGDL
;
A
#
# COMPACT_ATOMS: atom_id res chain seq x y z
N MET A 1 -3.76 6.97 -19.16
CA MET A 1 -2.27 7.05 -19.18
C MET A 1 -1.79 6.96 -20.61
N THR A 2 -1.05 7.96 -21.07
CA THR A 2 -0.54 8.03 -22.44
C THR A 2 0.90 7.49 -22.48
N PRO A 3 1.22 6.48 -23.31
CA PRO A 3 2.57 5.97 -23.40
C PRO A 3 3.50 7.02 -24.00
N ILE A 4 4.72 7.12 -23.48
CA ILE A 4 5.80 7.94 -24.04
C ILE A 4 6.83 6.99 -24.67
N ALA A 5 7.61 7.53 -25.63
CA ALA A 5 8.70 6.78 -26.20
C ALA A 5 9.62 6.22 -25.11
N PRO A 6 9.92 4.91 -25.13
CA PRO A 6 10.78 4.29 -24.14
C PRO A 6 12.19 4.90 -24.22
N THR A 7 12.82 5.04 -23.06
CA THR A 7 14.26 5.36 -22.94
C THR A 7 14.99 4.15 -22.39
N ASP A 8 16.31 4.10 -22.59
CA ASP A 8 17.14 2.98 -22.11
C ASP A 8 17.01 2.75 -20.58
N ASP A 9 16.82 3.84 -19.82
CA ASP A 9 16.64 3.79 -18.36
C ASP A 9 15.19 3.47 -17.94
N TYR A 10 14.20 3.72 -18.82
CA TYR A 10 12.77 3.56 -18.54
C TYR A 10 12.06 2.99 -19.76
N PRO A 11 12.06 1.68 -19.95
CA PRO A 11 11.48 1.03 -21.14
C PRO A 11 9.95 1.17 -21.23
N ASP A 12 9.27 1.38 -20.10
CA ASP A 12 7.81 1.50 -20.02
C ASP A 12 7.40 2.85 -19.41
N ASN A 13 7.61 3.93 -20.17
CA ASN A 13 7.23 5.27 -19.74
C ASN A 13 5.78 5.59 -20.07
N PHE A 14 5.08 6.14 -19.08
CA PHE A 14 3.72 6.66 -19.23
C PHE A 14 3.63 8.07 -18.64
N VAL A 15 2.92 8.93 -19.31
CA VAL A 15 2.44 10.21 -18.75
C VAL A 15 1.02 10.01 -18.24
N LEU A 16 0.73 10.54 -17.08
CA LEU A 16 -0.65 10.62 -16.61
C LEU A 16 -1.39 11.68 -17.42
N ASP A 17 -2.60 11.36 -17.82
CA ASP A 17 -3.47 12.29 -18.53
C ASP A 17 -3.83 13.47 -17.60
N ASP A 18 -4.14 14.63 -18.19
CA ASP A 18 -4.39 15.86 -17.43
C ASP A 18 -5.53 15.69 -16.41
N GLU A 19 -6.57 14.93 -16.76
CA GLU A 19 -7.70 14.61 -15.88
C GLU A 19 -7.23 13.89 -14.60
N ILE A 20 -6.36 12.91 -14.74
CA ILE A 20 -5.79 12.18 -13.59
C ILE A 20 -4.91 13.11 -12.75
N MET A 21 -4.14 13.98 -13.40
CA MET A 21 -3.30 14.95 -12.71
C MET A 21 -4.12 16.00 -11.94
N GLU A 22 -5.26 16.40 -12.47
CA GLU A 22 -6.20 17.28 -11.77
C GLU A 22 -6.83 16.60 -10.56
N GLU A 23 -7.21 15.34 -10.68
CA GLU A 23 -7.72 14.55 -9.57
C GLU A 23 -6.65 14.38 -8.45
N ILE A 24 -5.40 14.11 -8.81
CA ILE A 24 -4.29 14.02 -7.85
C ILE A 24 -4.09 15.36 -7.11
N ARG A 25 -4.12 16.50 -7.83
CA ARG A 25 -4.01 17.84 -7.22
C ARG A 25 -5.19 18.14 -6.29
N TYR A 26 -6.39 17.73 -6.68
CA TYR A 26 -7.59 17.85 -5.84
C TYR A 26 -7.42 17.03 -4.54
N TYR A 27 -7.02 15.77 -4.61
CA TYR A 27 -6.76 14.92 -3.45
C TYR A 27 -5.72 15.55 -2.53
N GLU A 28 -4.61 15.99 -3.09
CA GLU A 28 -3.55 16.63 -2.30
C GLU A 28 -4.05 17.90 -1.59
N SER A 29 -4.82 18.73 -2.26
CA SER A 29 -5.39 19.95 -1.67
C SER A 29 -6.34 19.65 -0.50
N GLU A 30 -7.18 18.63 -0.64
CA GLU A 30 -8.10 18.22 0.41
C GLU A 30 -7.36 17.65 1.63
N TYR A 31 -6.38 16.77 1.40
CA TYR A 31 -5.58 16.20 2.49
C TYR A 31 -4.74 17.27 3.22
N ARG A 32 -4.21 18.27 2.51
CA ARG A 32 -3.53 19.42 3.13
C ARG A 32 -4.47 20.26 4.00
N CYS A 33 -5.75 20.25 3.72
CA CYS A 33 -6.80 20.89 4.55
C CYS A 33 -7.35 19.98 5.64
N GLY A 34 -6.84 18.75 5.79
CA GLY A 34 -7.34 17.76 6.76
C GLY A 34 -8.71 17.18 6.39
N ARG A 35 -9.12 17.31 5.13
CA ARG A 35 -10.40 16.79 4.64
C ARG A 35 -10.20 15.47 3.90
N ARG A 36 -11.05 14.49 4.20
CA ARG A 36 -11.09 13.21 3.50
C ARG A 36 -11.76 13.39 2.14
N VAL A 37 -11.28 12.67 1.14
CA VAL A 37 -11.88 12.66 -0.21
C VAL A 37 -12.87 11.52 -0.42
N TYR A 38 -12.96 10.58 0.54
CA TYR A 38 -13.86 9.43 0.48
C TYR A 38 -13.68 8.61 -0.80
N SER A 39 -12.44 8.28 -1.11
CA SER A 39 -12.07 7.55 -2.31
C SER A 39 -12.79 6.21 -2.41
N LEU A 40 -13.33 5.92 -3.60
CA LEU A 40 -14.01 4.66 -3.88
C LEU A 40 -12.99 3.58 -4.25
N ILE A 41 -13.12 2.43 -3.60
CA ILE A 41 -12.37 1.21 -3.90
C ILE A 41 -13.31 0.23 -4.58
N LYS A 42 -12.94 -0.24 -5.76
CA LYS A 42 -13.73 -1.22 -6.51
C LYS A 42 -13.35 -2.63 -6.08
N ALA A 43 -14.31 -3.38 -5.54
CA ALA A 43 -14.17 -4.81 -5.33
C ALA A 43 -14.48 -5.56 -6.63
N THR A 44 -13.57 -6.42 -7.05
CA THR A 44 -13.67 -7.19 -8.29
C THR A 44 -13.36 -8.65 -8.01
N THR A 45 -14.07 -9.55 -8.66
CA THR A 45 -13.80 -10.98 -8.57
C THR A 45 -12.52 -11.31 -9.32
N LYS A 46 -11.70 -12.19 -8.74
CA LYS A 46 -10.49 -12.68 -9.38
C LYS A 46 -10.84 -13.84 -10.29
N ASP A 47 -10.48 -13.71 -11.57
CA ASP A 47 -10.71 -14.74 -12.57
C ASP A 47 -9.61 -15.81 -12.45
N GLU A 48 -9.83 -16.78 -11.58
CA GLU A 48 -8.92 -17.91 -11.32
C GLU A 48 -9.69 -19.21 -11.33
N ILE A 49 -9.11 -20.25 -11.94
CA ILE A 49 -9.66 -21.61 -11.91
C ILE A 49 -9.42 -22.18 -10.51
N HIS A 50 -10.49 -22.41 -9.76
CA HIS A 50 -10.44 -23.04 -8.44
C HIS A 50 -11.11 -24.41 -8.46
N THR A 51 -10.53 -25.35 -7.72
CA THR A 51 -11.12 -26.68 -7.49
C THR A 51 -12.28 -26.68 -6.48
N LYS A 52 -12.59 -25.53 -5.89
CA LYS A 52 -13.67 -25.33 -4.90
C LYS A 52 -14.48 -24.10 -5.30
N ASP A 53 -15.78 -24.10 -4.96
CA ASP A 53 -16.72 -22.97 -5.13
C ASP A 53 -16.35 -21.76 -4.25
N LYS A 54 -15.12 -21.28 -4.40
CA LYS A 54 -14.60 -20.09 -3.68
C LYS A 54 -14.24 -19.03 -4.70
N CYS A 55 -15.05 -17.99 -4.76
CA CYS A 55 -14.70 -16.78 -5.47
C CYS A 55 -13.75 -15.93 -4.57
N ARG A 56 -12.58 -15.57 -5.10
CA ARG A 56 -11.67 -14.62 -4.47
C ARG A 56 -12.00 -13.21 -4.97
N ILE A 57 -11.97 -12.26 -4.06
CA ILE A 57 -12.21 -10.84 -4.37
C ILE A 57 -10.88 -10.11 -4.18
N PHE A 58 -10.58 -9.16 -5.05
CA PHE A 58 -9.50 -8.21 -4.86
C PHE A 58 -10.04 -6.78 -4.97
N TYR A 59 -9.33 -5.86 -4.36
CA TYR A 59 -9.73 -4.47 -4.23
C TYR A 59 -8.82 -3.60 -5.10
N VAL A 60 -9.44 -2.77 -5.93
CA VAL A 60 -8.75 -1.86 -6.84
C VAL A 60 -8.98 -0.43 -6.37
N ASN A 61 -7.91 0.23 -5.98
CA ASN A 61 -7.93 1.65 -5.65
C ASN A 61 -7.95 2.48 -6.93
N ASN A 62 -8.47 3.70 -6.84
CA ASN A 62 -8.28 4.64 -7.91
C ASN A 62 -6.80 5.08 -8.00
N ILE A 63 -6.42 5.62 -9.18
CA ILE A 63 -5.03 5.98 -9.46
C ILE A 63 -4.58 7.15 -8.58
N ALA A 64 -5.43 8.14 -8.34
CA ALA A 64 -5.08 9.30 -7.52
C ALA A 64 -4.77 8.92 -6.07
N LEU A 65 -5.61 8.07 -5.45
CA LEU A 65 -5.35 7.55 -4.11
C LEU A 65 -4.04 6.75 -4.08
N THR A 66 -3.83 5.86 -5.06
CA THR A 66 -2.60 5.06 -5.15
C THR A 66 -1.37 5.94 -5.29
N TRP A 67 -1.46 7.01 -6.11
CA TRP A 67 -0.39 7.99 -6.26
C TRP A 67 -0.06 8.69 -4.95
N MET A 68 -1.10 9.16 -4.23
CA MET A 68 -0.91 9.83 -2.93
C MET A 68 -0.27 8.90 -1.89
N ILE A 69 -0.71 7.64 -1.79
CA ILE A 69 -0.09 6.64 -0.91
C ILE A 69 1.38 6.45 -1.28
N ARG A 70 1.70 6.28 -2.55
CA ARG A 70 3.09 6.10 -3.01
C ARG A 70 3.94 7.35 -2.75
N LYS A 71 3.42 8.53 -3.03
CA LYS A 71 4.14 9.79 -2.82
C LYS A 71 4.64 9.96 -1.38
N TYR A 72 3.78 9.69 -0.41
CA TYR A 72 4.07 9.97 0.99
C TYR A 72 4.64 8.78 1.75
N TYR A 73 4.23 7.56 1.45
CA TYR A 73 4.61 6.38 2.22
C TYR A 73 5.67 5.50 1.57
N LEU A 74 5.81 5.52 0.22
CA LEU A 74 6.70 4.60 -0.47
C LEU A 74 8.17 4.70 -0.01
N PRO A 75 8.76 5.88 0.26
CA PRO A 75 10.14 5.95 0.75
C PRO A 75 10.34 5.19 2.08
N ILE A 76 9.38 5.32 3.02
CA ILE A 76 9.42 4.60 4.30
C ILE A 76 9.23 3.10 4.11
N ILE A 77 8.30 2.70 3.23
CA ILE A 77 8.07 1.29 2.91
C ILE A 77 9.31 0.68 2.26
N ARG A 78 9.95 1.40 1.34
CA ARG A 78 11.21 0.94 0.70
C ARG A 78 12.33 0.80 1.72
N PHE A 79 12.45 1.71 2.66
CA PHE A 79 13.41 1.57 3.76
C PHE A 79 13.19 0.28 4.55
N LEU A 80 11.95 -0.03 4.93
CA LEU A 80 11.61 -1.27 5.63
C LEU A 80 11.94 -2.52 4.80
N GLN A 81 11.67 -2.48 3.50
CA GLN A 81 11.96 -3.58 2.57
C GLN A 81 13.46 -3.79 2.34
N MET A 82 14.27 -2.74 2.38
CA MET A 82 15.73 -2.84 2.23
C MET A 82 16.42 -3.50 3.44
N PHE A 83 15.77 -3.47 4.59
CA PHE A 83 16.33 -4.01 5.84
C PHE A 83 15.37 -5.00 6.52
N PRO A 84 15.02 -6.12 5.85
CA PRO A 84 13.97 -7.03 6.32
C PRO A 84 14.25 -7.67 7.68
N THR A 85 15.52 -7.95 7.99
CA THR A 85 15.92 -8.54 9.28
C THR A 85 15.96 -7.53 10.43
N LEU A 86 16.11 -6.24 10.13
CA LEU A 86 16.08 -5.16 11.12
C LEU A 86 14.65 -4.70 11.39
N SER A 87 13.86 -4.58 10.34
CA SER A 87 12.46 -4.15 10.41
C SER A 87 11.51 -5.27 10.81
N GLU A 88 11.98 -6.53 10.77
CA GLU A 88 11.15 -7.75 10.90
C GLU A 88 10.00 -7.79 9.88
N CYS A 89 10.20 -7.15 8.73
CA CYS A 89 9.23 -7.03 7.65
C CYS A 89 9.77 -7.68 6.38
N ALA A 90 9.33 -8.90 6.09
CA ALA A 90 9.78 -9.68 4.93
C ALA A 90 8.99 -9.36 3.64
N VAL A 91 8.18 -8.30 3.62
CA VAL A 91 7.43 -7.88 2.43
C VAL A 91 8.40 -7.45 1.32
N GLY A 92 8.31 -8.11 0.16
CA GLY A 92 9.16 -7.82 -0.99
C GLY A 92 10.46 -8.62 -1.04
N VAL A 93 10.71 -9.53 -0.12
CA VAL A 93 11.82 -10.50 -0.20
C VAL A 93 11.58 -11.43 -1.39
N ASN A 94 12.59 -11.54 -2.25
CA ASN A 94 12.52 -12.44 -3.41
C ASN A 94 12.80 -13.87 -2.98
N SER A 95 11.80 -14.75 -3.11
CA SER A 95 11.90 -16.17 -2.73
C SER A 95 12.89 -16.99 -3.58
N GLU A 96 13.27 -16.47 -4.75
CA GLU A 96 14.22 -17.13 -5.67
C GLU A 96 15.65 -16.59 -5.56
N SER A 97 15.90 -15.66 -4.63
CA SER A 97 17.20 -15.03 -4.42
C SER A 97 17.88 -15.45 -3.11
N GLN A 98 19.11 -14.99 -2.92
CA GLN A 98 19.86 -15.17 -1.67
C GLN A 98 19.17 -14.50 -0.46
N GLU A 99 18.28 -13.53 -0.69
CA GLU A 99 17.51 -12.89 0.38
C GLU A 99 16.67 -13.90 1.16
N TRP A 100 16.13 -14.92 0.46
CA TRP A 100 15.38 -16.00 1.10
C TRP A 100 16.25 -16.82 2.04
N GLN A 101 17.52 -17.11 1.65
CA GLN A 101 18.47 -17.81 2.51
C GLN A 101 18.84 -16.98 3.75
N GLN A 102 18.95 -15.65 3.60
CA GLN A 102 19.22 -14.75 4.72
C GLN A 102 18.04 -14.73 5.69
N LEU A 103 16.82 -14.72 5.18
CA LEU A 103 15.60 -14.80 6.00
C LEU A 103 15.54 -16.15 6.75
N ASP A 104 15.79 -17.26 6.08
CA ASP A 104 15.86 -18.60 6.67
C ASP A 104 16.91 -18.65 7.79
N ALA A 105 18.11 -18.14 7.55
CA ALA A 105 19.16 -18.07 8.55
C ALA A 105 18.80 -17.18 9.75
N PHE A 106 18.08 -16.07 9.50
CA PHE A 106 17.58 -15.20 10.56
C PHE A 106 16.56 -15.93 11.45
N MET A 107 15.61 -16.63 10.86
CA MET A 107 14.58 -17.37 11.58
C MET A 107 15.15 -18.54 12.37
N LYS A 108 16.13 -19.26 11.82
CA LYS A 108 16.80 -20.40 12.49
C LYS A 108 17.65 -20.03 13.70
N ARG A 109 17.78 -18.75 14.05
CA ARG A 109 18.43 -18.33 15.31
C ARG A 109 17.67 -18.80 16.55
N HIS A 110 16.40 -19.13 16.42
CA HIS A 110 15.59 -19.69 17.48
C HIS A 110 15.14 -21.12 17.13
N PRO A 111 15.24 -22.11 18.07
CA PRO A 111 14.89 -23.49 17.79
C PRO A 111 13.38 -23.71 17.61
N ASN A 112 12.56 -22.86 18.20
CA ASN A 112 11.10 -22.97 18.14
C ASN A 112 10.55 -21.92 17.19
N LEU A 113 9.96 -22.35 16.08
CA LEU A 113 9.33 -21.50 15.08
C LEU A 113 7.82 -21.73 15.08
N ILE A 114 7.06 -20.66 14.95
CA ILE A 114 5.62 -20.69 14.79
C ILE A 114 5.30 -20.02 13.46
N GLY A 115 4.57 -20.73 12.60
CA GLY A 115 4.00 -20.20 11.36
C GLY A 115 2.49 -20.00 11.52
N GLY A 116 1.96 -18.92 10.99
CA GLY A 116 0.53 -18.65 11.01
C GLY A 116 0.07 -17.89 9.76
N ASP A 117 -1.20 -18.07 9.40
CA ASP A 117 -1.86 -17.33 8.35
C ASP A 117 -3.24 -16.88 8.81
N TYR A 118 -3.67 -15.69 8.38
CA TYR A 118 -4.95 -15.12 8.75
C TYR A 118 -6.02 -15.42 7.71
N SER A 119 -7.09 -16.08 8.11
CA SER A 119 -8.23 -16.32 7.23
C SER A 119 -9.04 -15.04 7.00
N LYS A 120 -9.21 -14.67 5.72
CA LYS A 120 -9.97 -13.47 5.30
C LYS A 120 -9.49 -12.19 5.98
N TYR A 121 -8.17 -12.01 6.06
CA TYR A 121 -7.56 -10.87 6.75
C TYR A 121 -8.01 -9.53 6.16
N ASP A 122 -8.04 -9.43 4.84
CA ASP A 122 -8.51 -8.27 4.06
C ASP A 122 -9.94 -7.82 4.42
N GLN A 123 -10.80 -8.77 4.78
CA GLN A 123 -12.20 -8.51 5.13
C GLN A 123 -12.42 -8.32 6.64
N LYS A 124 -11.50 -8.78 7.48
CA LYS A 124 -11.67 -8.83 8.94
C LYS A 124 -10.78 -7.87 9.70
N ILE A 125 -9.80 -7.27 9.05
CA ILE A 125 -8.91 -6.32 9.70
C ILE A 125 -9.70 -5.10 10.19
N PRO A 126 -9.69 -4.78 11.48
CA PRO A 126 -10.40 -3.60 11.97
C PRO A 126 -9.66 -2.31 11.57
N ALA A 127 -10.43 -1.25 11.33
CA ALA A 127 -9.88 0.06 10.96
C ALA A 127 -8.84 0.58 11.97
N GLN A 128 -9.03 0.30 13.26
CA GLN A 128 -8.08 0.67 14.31
C GLN A 128 -6.70 0.05 14.10
N LEU A 129 -6.64 -1.21 13.62
CA LEU A 129 -5.37 -1.87 13.35
C LEU A 129 -4.69 -1.30 12.10
N ILE A 130 -5.47 -0.95 11.08
CA ILE A 130 -4.97 -0.24 9.88
C ILE A 130 -4.37 1.11 10.31
N LEU A 131 -5.10 1.91 11.08
CA LEU A 131 -4.62 3.20 11.59
C LEU A 131 -3.37 3.06 12.46
N ALA A 132 -3.30 2.01 13.28
CA ALA A 132 -2.10 1.74 14.10
C ALA A 132 -0.87 1.46 13.22
N GLY A 133 -1.04 0.68 12.14
CA GLY A 133 0.02 0.45 11.14
C GLY A 133 0.48 1.76 10.48
N PHE A 134 -0.44 2.57 10.01
CA PHE A 134 -0.12 3.88 9.44
C PHE A 134 0.53 4.82 10.46
N LYS A 135 0.13 4.75 11.73
CA LYS A 135 0.77 5.54 12.81
C LYS A 135 2.23 5.18 13.00
N ILE A 136 2.59 3.90 12.92
CA ILE A 136 3.98 3.46 12.96
C ILE A 136 4.77 4.07 11.80
N LEU A 137 4.23 3.99 10.56
CA LEU A 137 4.88 4.57 9.38
C LEU A 137 5.05 6.10 9.52
N THR A 138 4.05 6.79 10.05
CA THR A 138 4.10 8.24 10.31
C THR A 138 5.16 8.59 11.37
N LEU A 139 5.29 7.79 12.43
CA LEU A 139 6.34 7.98 13.43
C LEU A 139 7.75 7.77 12.84
N LEU A 140 7.91 6.80 11.96
CA LEU A 140 9.17 6.62 11.21
C LEU A 140 9.44 7.81 10.30
N ALA A 141 8.44 8.32 9.58
CA ALA A 141 8.58 9.52 8.73
C ALA A 141 9.04 10.73 9.54
N ARG A 142 8.48 10.96 10.73
CA ARG A 142 8.96 12.02 11.64
C ARG A 142 10.44 11.85 12.03
N ARG A 143 10.87 10.62 12.28
CA ARG A 143 12.30 10.32 12.55
C ARG A 143 13.20 10.54 11.33
N CYS A 144 12.62 10.47 10.12
CA CYS A 144 13.30 10.75 8.86
C CYS A 144 13.19 12.23 8.44
N ASN A 145 12.80 13.13 9.34
CA ASN A 145 12.70 14.58 9.13
C ASN A 145 11.68 14.99 8.03
N TYR A 146 10.60 14.26 7.90
CA TYR A 146 9.45 14.73 7.10
C TYR A 146 8.87 15.99 7.76
N SER A 147 8.38 16.92 6.93
CA SER A 147 7.71 18.12 7.42
C SER A 147 6.43 17.80 8.18
N GLU A 148 6.03 18.62 9.15
CA GLU A 148 4.76 18.43 9.85
C GLU A 148 3.55 18.57 8.90
N GLU A 149 3.69 19.31 7.81
CA GLU A 149 2.67 19.39 6.77
C GLU A 149 2.50 18.04 6.05
N ASP A 150 3.60 17.38 5.68
CA ASP A 150 3.55 16.06 5.05
C ASP A 150 3.02 15.00 6.03
N ILE A 151 3.42 15.07 7.30
CA ILE A 151 2.89 14.22 8.36
C ILE A 151 1.37 14.38 8.50
N PHE A 152 0.87 15.61 8.46
CA PHE A 152 -0.56 15.89 8.52
C PHE A 152 -1.33 15.29 7.32
N VAL A 153 -0.76 15.42 6.12
CA VAL A 153 -1.30 14.78 4.91
C VAL A 153 -1.32 13.26 5.07
N MET A 154 -0.23 12.66 5.57
CA MET A 154 -0.14 11.21 5.81
C MET A 154 -1.23 10.74 6.80
N GLU A 155 -1.44 11.45 7.90
CA GLU A 155 -2.47 11.08 8.89
C GLU A 155 -3.90 11.19 8.31
N THR A 156 -4.17 12.21 7.50
CA THR A 156 -5.47 12.38 6.83
C THR A 156 -5.72 11.28 5.79
N LEU A 157 -4.71 10.99 4.97
CA LEU A 157 -4.72 9.91 3.97
C LEU A 157 -4.93 8.53 4.61
N ALA A 158 -4.30 8.27 5.76
CA ALA A 158 -4.49 7.03 6.51
C ALA A 158 -5.95 6.79 6.92
N ALA A 159 -6.66 7.87 7.27
CA ALA A 159 -8.09 7.79 7.62
C ALA A 159 -8.96 7.42 6.39
N ASP A 160 -8.62 7.91 5.20
CA ASP A 160 -9.32 7.53 3.97
C ASP A 160 -9.12 6.05 3.64
N VAL A 161 -7.91 5.51 3.82
CA VAL A 161 -7.63 4.09 3.60
C VAL A 161 -8.33 3.22 4.65
N ALA A 162 -8.31 3.62 5.93
CA ALA A 162 -8.88 2.83 7.02
C ALA A 162 -10.41 2.75 6.98
N TYR A 163 -11.06 3.78 6.41
CA TYR A 163 -12.52 3.90 6.30
C TYR A 163 -12.96 4.07 4.84
N ALA A 164 -12.35 3.31 3.95
CA ALA A 164 -12.63 3.37 2.53
C ALA A 164 -14.06 2.91 2.20
N TYR A 165 -14.68 3.55 1.22
CA TYR A 165 -15.92 3.07 0.62
C TYR A 165 -15.61 2.00 -0.43
N VAL A 166 -16.27 0.86 -0.32
CA VAL A 166 -16.07 -0.27 -1.24
C VAL A 166 -17.31 -0.43 -2.11
N MET A 167 -17.13 -0.28 -3.40
CA MET A 167 -18.16 -0.51 -4.40
C MET A 167 -18.05 -1.94 -4.94
N PHE A 168 -19.15 -2.69 -4.94
CA PHE A 168 -19.25 -4.02 -5.53
C PHE A 168 -20.43 -4.06 -6.50
N ASN A 169 -20.20 -4.43 -7.77
CA ASN A 169 -21.20 -4.46 -8.84
C ASN A 169 -22.01 -3.16 -9.03
N GLY A 170 -21.46 -2.01 -8.67
CA GLY A 170 -22.16 -0.72 -8.75
C GLY A 170 -22.89 -0.30 -7.48
N ASP A 171 -22.96 -1.17 -6.47
CA ASP A 171 -23.54 -0.88 -5.15
C ASP A 171 -22.43 -0.47 -4.15
N LEU A 172 -22.75 0.50 -3.26
CA LEU A 172 -21.88 0.98 -2.19
C LEU A 172 -22.17 0.25 -0.88
#